data_db1da73d29c2de17e2f7b7f2f8cd6ae8
#
_entry.id   db1da73d29c2de17e2f7b7f2f8cd6ae8
#
_cell.length_a   1.000
_cell.length_b   1.000
_cell.length_c   1.000
_cell.angle_alpha   90.00
_cell.angle_beta   90.00
_cell.angle_gamma   90.00
#
_symmetry.space_group_name_H-M   'P 1'
#
loop_
_entity.id
_entity.type
_entity.pdbx_description
1 polymer ?
#
loop_
_entity_poly.entity_id
_entity_poly.type
_entity_poly.pdbx_seq_one_letter_code
_entity_poly.pdbx_strand_id
1 'polypeptide(L)'
;YYFALIFLLFFNSFYAQQESKPTNIIFYLSDDQDVLDYGVYGNPKVETSNVDLLANQGIKFTNFYTGQAICAPSRSQLFTGMYPVKNGCMANHIGVKPNIKSITSLLKESGYEVVLAGKSHVKPNKVFDWTHYFPKVNNRYLPLEKIDDYLKKVNKPFCLIIASDYPHGPFPKTGNYSKKDIFKLPYDPNYVGNHKPGYYQNIKDDNDQLGKVLEMVEKYGHEESSMFIYASDHG
;
A
#
# COMPACT_ATOMS: atom_id res chain seq x y z
N TYR A 1 19.43 55.91 6.08
CA TYR A 1 19.94 54.62 5.58
C TYR A 1 19.84 53.50 6.65
N TYR A 2 20.06 53.75 7.92
CA TYR A 2 20.00 52.75 9.00
C TYR A 2 18.57 52.25 9.31
N PHE A 3 17.54 53.07 9.14
CA PHE A 3 16.15 52.69 9.33
C PHE A 3 15.63 51.72 8.29
N ALA A 4 16.09 51.83 7.04
CA ALA A 4 15.72 50.91 5.97
C ALA A 4 16.35 49.52 6.13
N LEU A 5 17.57 49.44 6.70
CA LEU A 5 18.28 48.20 6.97
C LEU A 5 17.63 47.40 8.10
N ILE A 6 17.15 48.07 9.15
CA ILE A 6 16.43 47.43 10.27
C ILE A 6 15.07 46.89 9.81
N PHE A 7 14.36 47.58 8.91
CA PHE A 7 13.09 47.15 8.37
C PHE A 7 13.25 45.89 7.46
N LEU A 8 14.33 45.79 6.70
CA LEU A 8 14.66 44.61 5.91
C LEU A 8 15.02 43.38 6.76
N LEU A 9 15.64 43.56 7.91
CA LEU A 9 15.94 42.48 8.85
C LEU A 9 14.68 41.96 9.56
N PHE A 10 13.71 42.82 9.84
CA PHE A 10 12.42 42.42 10.40
C PHE A 10 11.55 41.68 9.38
N PHE A 11 11.59 42.02 8.09
CA PHE A 11 10.82 41.29 7.05
C PHE A 11 11.34 39.87 6.80
N ASN A 12 12.65 39.64 6.95
CA ASN A 12 13.20 38.29 6.82
C ASN A 12 12.88 37.38 8.01
N SER A 13 12.54 37.95 9.18
CA SER A 13 12.15 37.13 10.34
C SER A 13 10.70 36.64 10.30
N PHE A 14 9.86 37.19 9.43
CA PHE A 14 8.47 36.74 9.22
C PHE A 14 8.30 35.60 8.19
N TYR A 15 9.35 35.28 7.44
CA TYR A 15 9.45 34.01 6.72
C TYR A 15 9.97 32.89 7.62
N ALA A 16 9.70 32.99 8.95
CA ALA A 16 9.97 31.92 9.88
C ALA A 16 9.11 30.71 9.46
N GLN A 17 9.78 29.79 8.86
CA GLN A 17 9.49 28.35 8.83
C GLN A 17 8.10 28.01 9.41
N GLN A 18 7.09 28.02 8.54
CA GLN A 18 5.88 27.28 8.83
C GLN A 18 6.34 25.82 8.93
N GLU A 19 6.49 25.32 10.15
CA GLU A 19 6.79 23.91 10.37
C GLU A 19 5.71 23.14 9.61
N SER A 20 6.07 22.58 8.45
CA SER A 20 5.15 21.73 7.69
C SER A 20 4.82 20.56 8.59
N LYS A 21 3.53 20.40 8.92
CA LYS A 21 3.10 19.22 9.66
C LYS A 21 3.61 17.98 8.90
N PRO A 22 4.17 16.99 9.60
CA PRO A 22 4.65 15.79 8.95
C PRO A 22 3.49 15.14 8.19
N THR A 23 3.73 14.79 6.93
CA THR A 23 2.74 14.15 6.06
C THR A 23 2.49 12.73 6.54
N ASN A 24 1.24 12.35 6.78
CA ASN A 24 0.88 10.96 7.05
C ASN A 24 1.14 10.10 5.81
N ILE A 25 1.36 8.82 6.01
CA ILE A 25 1.57 7.85 4.94
C ILE A 25 0.49 6.78 5.03
N ILE A 26 -0.25 6.58 3.96
CA ILE A 26 -1.21 5.48 3.83
C ILE A 26 -0.75 4.64 2.65
N PHE A 27 -0.37 3.39 2.93
CA PHE A 27 0.15 2.47 1.92
C PHE A 27 -0.77 1.27 1.78
N TYR A 28 -1.54 1.23 0.70
CA TYR A 28 -2.35 0.06 0.34
C TYR A 28 -1.53 -0.90 -0.52
N LEU A 29 -1.45 -2.16 -0.10
CA LEU A 29 -0.66 -3.21 -0.73
C LEU A 29 -1.57 -4.39 -1.07
N SER A 30 -1.85 -4.60 -2.36
CA SER A 30 -2.53 -5.81 -2.86
C SER A 30 -1.58 -7.00 -2.94
N ASP A 31 -2.10 -8.20 -3.12
CA ASP A 31 -1.37 -9.47 -3.03
C ASP A 31 -1.55 -10.28 -4.33
N ASP A 32 -0.48 -10.47 -5.09
CA ASP A 32 -0.49 -11.22 -6.37
C ASP A 32 -1.31 -10.57 -7.50
N GLN A 33 -1.32 -9.23 -7.63
CA GLN A 33 -2.01 -8.58 -8.75
C GLN A 33 -1.04 -8.18 -9.87
N ASP A 34 -1.21 -8.81 -11.04
CA ASP A 34 -0.43 -8.53 -12.25
C ASP A 34 -0.70 -7.11 -12.79
N VAL A 35 0.33 -6.45 -13.30
CA VAL A 35 0.23 -5.11 -13.91
C VAL A 35 -0.76 -5.05 -15.07
N LEU A 36 -0.94 -6.14 -15.81
CA LEU A 36 -1.90 -6.24 -16.91
C LEU A 36 -3.36 -6.43 -16.45
N ASP A 37 -3.60 -6.58 -15.15
CA ASP A 37 -4.92 -6.74 -14.57
C ASP A 37 -5.39 -5.48 -13.82
N TYR A 38 -5.03 -4.29 -14.36
CA TYR A 38 -5.53 -2.97 -13.94
C TYR A 38 -6.10 -2.18 -15.12
N GLY A 39 -7.22 -1.48 -14.89
CA GLY A 39 -7.83 -0.58 -15.87
C GLY A 39 -6.85 0.51 -16.31
N VAL A 40 -6.19 1.15 -15.36
CA VAL A 40 -5.20 2.23 -15.61
C VAL A 40 -3.98 1.80 -16.43
N TYR A 41 -3.70 0.49 -16.50
CA TYR A 41 -2.65 -0.08 -17.36
C TYR A 41 -3.21 -0.72 -18.65
N GLY A 42 -4.51 -0.52 -18.94
CA GLY A 42 -5.11 -0.85 -20.23
C GLY A 42 -5.99 -2.11 -20.25
N ASN A 43 -6.34 -2.69 -19.10
CA ASN A 43 -7.29 -3.79 -19.04
C ASN A 43 -8.73 -3.26 -18.92
N PRO A 44 -9.56 -3.35 -20.00
CA PRO A 44 -10.92 -2.81 -19.97
C PRO A 44 -11.94 -3.76 -19.35
N LYS A 45 -11.51 -4.91 -18.85
CA LYS A 45 -12.40 -6.01 -18.42
C LYS A 45 -12.45 -6.19 -16.90
N VAL A 46 -11.44 -5.73 -16.20
CA VAL A 46 -11.36 -5.83 -14.74
C VAL A 46 -11.81 -4.53 -14.10
N GLU A 47 -12.52 -4.63 -12.99
CA GLU A 47 -12.98 -3.46 -12.25
C GLU A 47 -11.94 -3.03 -11.21
N THR A 48 -11.25 -1.91 -11.51
CA THR A 48 -10.23 -1.30 -10.65
C THR A 48 -10.44 0.21 -10.50
N SER A 49 -11.69 0.65 -10.50
CA SER A 49 -12.08 2.07 -10.54
C SER A 49 -11.46 2.93 -9.44
N ASN A 50 -11.27 2.39 -8.23
CA ASN A 50 -10.65 3.12 -7.12
C ASN A 50 -9.13 3.26 -7.31
N VAL A 51 -8.46 2.26 -7.90
CA VAL A 51 -7.04 2.38 -8.31
C VAL A 51 -6.89 3.38 -9.46
N ASP A 52 -7.80 3.33 -10.42
CA ASP A 52 -7.82 4.25 -11.57
C ASP A 52 -8.04 5.70 -11.11
N LEU A 53 -8.89 5.92 -10.10
CA LEU A 53 -9.09 7.21 -9.46
C LEU A 53 -7.78 7.75 -8.86
N LEU A 54 -7.09 6.95 -8.04
CA LEU A 54 -5.80 7.33 -7.44
C LEU A 54 -4.75 7.66 -8.50
N ALA A 55 -4.68 6.87 -9.57
CA ALA A 55 -3.74 7.09 -10.67
C ALA A 55 -4.04 8.38 -11.44
N ASN A 56 -5.31 8.75 -11.59
CA ASN A 56 -5.73 9.98 -12.27
C ASN A 56 -5.49 11.24 -11.42
N GLN A 57 -5.47 11.11 -10.10
CA GLN A 57 -5.21 12.20 -9.15
C GLN A 57 -3.74 12.34 -8.76
N GLY A 58 -2.90 11.36 -9.11
CA GLY A 58 -1.53 11.29 -8.65
C GLY A 58 -0.52 10.93 -9.72
N ILE A 59 0.48 10.16 -9.32
CA ILE A 59 1.58 9.71 -10.19
C ILE A 59 1.46 8.21 -10.42
N LYS A 60 1.40 7.81 -11.68
CA LYS A 60 1.44 6.41 -12.11
C LYS A 60 2.84 6.02 -12.56
N PHE A 61 3.39 4.97 -11.98
CA PHE A 61 4.67 4.39 -12.39
C PHE A 61 4.46 3.34 -13.48
N THR A 62 5.04 3.55 -14.65
CA THR A 62 4.97 2.60 -15.77
C THR A 62 6.05 1.52 -15.73
N ASN A 63 7.11 1.75 -14.95
CA ASN A 63 8.25 0.84 -14.79
C ASN A 63 8.61 0.74 -13.30
N PHE A 64 7.93 -0.13 -12.59
CA PHE A 64 8.19 -0.43 -11.18
C PHE A 64 8.34 -1.94 -11.00
N TYR A 65 9.50 -2.38 -10.51
CA TYR A 65 9.87 -3.79 -10.47
C TYR A 65 10.17 -4.25 -9.06
N THR A 66 9.68 -5.43 -8.69
CA THR A 66 10.12 -6.12 -7.47
C THR A 66 11.44 -6.86 -7.73
N GLY A 67 12.30 -6.94 -6.72
CA GLY A 67 13.55 -7.70 -6.82
C GLY A 67 13.36 -9.21 -6.78
N GLN A 68 12.22 -9.67 -6.27
CA GLN A 68 11.81 -11.07 -6.26
C GLN A 68 10.29 -11.18 -6.13
N ALA A 69 9.65 -11.76 -7.14
CA ALA A 69 8.19 -11.88 -7.25
C ALA A 69 7.66 -13.05 -6.40
N ILE A 70 7.80 -12.94 -5.08
CA ILE A 70 7.27 -13.85 -4.05
C ILE A 70 6.91 -13.00 -2.83
N CYS A 71 5.76 -13.26 -2.18
CA CYS A 71 5.19 -12.39 -1.15
C CYS A 71 6.16 -11.96 -0.04
N ALA A 72 6.78 -12.88 0.72
CA ALA A 72 7.65 -12.50 1.83
C ALA A 72 8.93 -11.78 1.37
N PRO A 73 9.67 -12.22 0.33
CA PRO A 73 10.79 -11.49 -0.24
C PRO A 73 10.44 -10.08 -0.69
N SER A 74 9.36 -9.91 -1.48
CA SER A 74 8.92 -8.60 -1.97
C SER A 74 8.52 -7.68 -0.82
N ARG A 75 7.67 -8.12 0.11
CA ARG A 75 7.27 -7.35 1.29
C ARG A 75 8.48 -7.00 2.17
N SER A 76 9.43 -7.92 2.34
CA SER A 76 10.67 -7.65 3.07
C SER A 76 11.50 -6.56 2.39
N GLN A 77 11.57 -6.56 1.07
CA GLN A 77 12.24 -5.52 0.30
C GLN A 77 11.55 -4.16 0.47
N LEU A 78 10.23 -4.11 0.34
CA LEU A 78 9.45 -2.88 0.54
C LEU A 78 9.66 -2.28 1.93
N PHE A 79 9.64 -3.11 2.97
CA PHE A 79 9.72 -2.63 4.35
C PHE A 79 11.15 -2.43 4.88
N THR A 80 12.19 -2.92 4.17
CA THR A 80 13.60 -2.72 4.58
C THR A 80 14.39 -1.83 3.63
N GLY A 81 13.86 -1.55 2.42
CA GLY A 81 14.60 -0.87 1.36
C GLY A 81 15.79 -1.68 0.82
N MET A 82 15.85 -2.99 1.08
CA MET A 82 16.97 -3.85 0.70
C MET A 82 16.51 -5.03 -0.14
N TYR A 83 17.23 -5.34 -1.21
CA TYR A 83 16.98 -6.54 -2.00
C TYR A 83 17.02 -7.81 -1.12
N PRO A 84 16.21 -8.84 -1.44
CA PRO A 84 16.12 -10.09 -0.66
C PRO A 84 17.47 -10.78 -0.44
N VAL A 85 18.35 -10.78 -1.44
CA VAL A 85 19.72 -11.33 -1.32
C VAL A 85 20.54 -10.61 -0.24
N LYS A 86 20.28 -9.33 -0.01
CA LYS A 86 21.00 -8.53 1.01
C LYS A 86 20.33 -8.64 2.38
N ASN A 87 18.99 -8.58 2.43
CA ASN A 87 18.25 -8.66 3.69
C ASN A 87 18.13 -10.09 4.24
N GLY A 88 18.28 -11.12 3.39
CA GLY A 88 18.27 -12.54 3.76
C GLY A 88 16.94 -13.25 3.57
N CYS A 89 15.85 -12.55 3.23
CA CYS A 89 14.53 -13.14 2.99
C CYS A 89 14.41 -13.62 1.53
N MET A 90 14.96 -14.79 1.21
CA MET A 90 15.05 -15.33 -0.15
C MET A 90 13.84 -16.20 -0.57
N ALA A 91 12.95 -16.55 0.36
CA ALA A 91 11.77 -17.37 0.10
C ALA A 91 10.68 -17.08 1.13
N ASN A 92 9.46 -17.55 0.85
CA ASN A 92 8.38 -17.51 1.83
C ASN A 92 8.79 -18.25 3.13
N HIS A 93 8.32 -17.73 4.24
CA HIS A 93 8.62 -18.25 5.60
C HIS A 93 10.08 -18.12 6.05
N ILE A 94 10.95 -17.44 5.27
CA ILE A 94 12.28 -17.05 5.72
C ILE A 94 12.23 -15.61 6.26
N GLY A 95 12.91 -15.35 7.39
CA GLY A 95 13.00 -14.01 7.97
C GLY A 95 14.16 -13.21 7.40
N VAL A 96 14.10 -11.90 7.54
CA VAL A 96 15.29 -11.05 7.32
C VAL A 96 16.31 -11.23 8.45
N LYS A 97 17.55 -10.79 8.21
CA LYS A 97 18.60 -10.77 9.24
C LYS A 97 18.18 -9.90 10.42
N PRO A 98 18.46 -10.31 11.67
CA PRO A 98 17.88 -9.69 12.87
C PRO A 98 18.41 -8.28 13.20
N ASN A 99 19.48 -7.84 12.57
CA ASN A 99 20.13 -6.54 12.78
C ASN A 99 19.79 -5.50 11.69
N ILE A 100 18.84 -5.80 10.83
CA ILE A 100 18.37 -4.86 9.78
C ILE A 100 17.40 -3.87 10.41
N LYS A 101 17.51 -2.59 10.05
CA LYS A 101 16.47 -1.60 10.28
C LYS A 101 15.39 -1.73 9.22
N SER A 102 14.14 -1.59 9.61
CA SER A 102 12.98 -1.54 8.72
C SER A 102 12.28 -0.19 8.80
N ILE A 103 11.31 0.03 7.93
CA ILE A 103 10.46 1.22 7.94
C ILE A 103 9.83 1.47 9.32
N THR A 104 9.55 0.39 10.10
CA THR A 104 8.97 0.53 11.43
C THR A 104 9.89 1.27 12.38
N SER A 105 11.18 0.87 12.45
CA SER A 105 12.15 1.53 13.32
C SER A 105 12.46 2.95 12.84
N LEU A 106 12.65 3.16 11.53
CA LEU A 106 13.03 4.46 10.98
C LEU A 106 11.94 5.51 11.18
N LEU A 107 10.68 5.15 10.93
CA LEU A 107 9.56 6.07 11.11
C LEU A 107 9.24 6.31 12.59
N LYS A 108 9.36 5.30 13.45
CA LYS A 108 9.23 5.49 14.90
C LYS A 108 10.29 6.45 15.46
N GLU A 109 11.55 6.33 15.01
CA GLU A 109 12.63 7.27 15.36
C GLU A 109 12.27 8.72 14.95
N SER A 110 11.42 8.89 13.93
CA SER A 110 10.90 10.20 13.46
C SER A 110 9.56 10.60 14.10
N GLY A 111 9.09 9.88 15.12
CA GLY A 111 7.87 10.21 15.87
C GLY A 111 6.55 9.70 15.27
N TYR A 112 6.59 8.86 14.24
CA TYR A 112 5.40 8.27 13.64
C TYR A 112 4.90 7.06 14.44
N GLU A 113 3.59 6.89 14.45
CA GLU A 113 2.98 5.56 14.69
C GLU A 113 3.02 4.75 13.40
N VAL A 114 3.54 3.51 13.47
CA VAL A 114 3.60 2.63 12.30
C VAL A 114 2.67 1.45 12.50
N VAL A 115 1.62 1.42 11.70
CA VAL A 115 0.49 0.49 11.84
C VAL A 115 0.43 -0.45 10.65
N LEU A 116 0.24 -1.74 10.92
CA LEU A 116 -0.05 -2.73 9.89
C LEU A 116 -1.48 -3.25 10.08
N ALA A 117 -2.29 -3.20 9.03
CA ALA A 117 -3.61 -3.80 8.97
C ALA A 117 -3.66 -4.85 7.85
N GLY A 118 -3.96 -6.11 8.19
CA GLY A 118 -4.07 -7.19 7.23
C GLY A 118 -2.89 -8.17 7.23
N LYS A 119 -2.35 -8.50 6.06
CA LYS A 119 -1.31 -9.52 5.84
C LYS A 119 0.09 -9.01 6.18
N SER A 120 0.73 -9.56 7.19
CA SER A 120 2.13 -9.25 7.52
C SER A 120 3.11 -9.94 6.58
N HIS A 121 3.22 -11.25 6.69
CA HIS A 121 4.11 -12.15 5.93
C HIS A 121 5.59 -11.79 5.98
N VAL A 122 6.03 -10.99 6.96
CA VAL A 122 7.43 -10.65 7.23
C VAL A 122 7.82 -11.02 8.66
N LYS A 123 9.07 -11.34 8.88
CA LYS A 123 9.65 -11.68 10.19
C LYS A 123 11.16 -11.42 10.22
N PRO A 124 11.79 -11.32 11.40
CA PRO A 124 11.21 -11.52 12.74
C PRO A 124 10.49 -10.24 13.24
N ASN A 125 9.56 -10.40 14.19
CA ASN A 125 8.83 -9.28 14.80
C ASN A 125 9.75 -8.20 15.40
N LYS A 126 10.93 -8.59 15.87
CA LYS A 126 11.94 -7.64 16.39
C LYS A 126 12.38 -6.61 15.34
N VAL A 127 12.40 -6.98 14.05
CA VAL A 127 12.76 -6.09 12.95
C VAL A 127 11.54 -5.31 12.47
N PHE A 128 10.37 -5.96 12.44
CA PHE A 128 9.10 -5.38 12.02
C PHE A 128 8.22 -5.13 13.24
N ASP A 129 8.68 -4.22 14.11
CA ASP A 129 8.02 -3.85 15.36
C ASP A 129 6.93 -2.80 15.09
N TRP A 130 5.74 -3.24 14.71
CA TRP A 130 4.58 -2.38 14.46
C TRP A 130 4.11 -1.71 15.77
N THR A 131 3.72 -0.43 15.73
CA THR A 131 3.05 0.22 16.88
C THR A 131 1.72 -0.46 17.16
N HIS A 132 0.98 -0.75 16.08
CA HIS A 132 -0.25 -1.55 16.14
C HIS A 132 -0.26 -2.55 15.00
N TYR A 133 -0.73 -3.76 15.27
CA TYR A 133 -0.98 -4.77 14.26
C TYR A 133 -2.43 -5.25 14.35
N PHE A 134 -3.18 -5.03 13.28
CA PHE A 134 -4.55 -5.49 13.12
C PHE A 134 -4.58 -6.66 12.14
N PRO A 135 -4.64 -7.91 12.61
CA PRO A 135 -4.59 -9.06 11.72
C PRO A 135 -5.85 -9.17 10.85
N LYS A 136 -5.74 -9.97 9.78
CA LYS A 136 -6.87 -10.29 8.89
C LYS A 136 -8.04 -10.86 9.67
N VAL A 137 -9.27 -10.47 9.29
CA VAL A 137 -10.51 -11.08 9.78
C VAL A 137 -10.78 -12.36 8.99
N ASN A 138 -11.18 -13.43 9.68
CA ASN A 138 -11.42 -14.75 9.10
C ASN A 138 -10.27 -15.24 8.20
N ASN A 139 -9.05 -14.89 8.56
CA ASN A 139 -7.82 -15.21 7.83
C ASN A 139 -7.82 -14.75 6.35
N ARG A 140 -8.66 -13.79 5.97
CA ARG A 140 -8.83 -13.33 4.59
C ARG A 140 -9.02 -11.82 4.44
N TYR A 141 -9.99 -11.26 5.17
CA TYR A 141 -10.48 -9.90 4.94
C TYR A 141 -9.67 -8.85 5.70
N LEU A 142 -9.62 -7.64 5.15
CA LEU A 142 -9.08 -6.48 5.88
C LEU A 142 -9.89 -6.22 7.16
N PRO A 143 -9.23 -5.83 8.25
CA PRO A 143 -9.89 -5.46 9.50
C PRO A 143 -10.46 -4.03 9.44
N LEU A 144 -11.43 -3.78 8.55
CA LEU A 144 -11.95 -2.44 8.22
C LEU A 144 -12.46 -1.68 9.45
N GLU A 145 -13.12 -2.36 10.40
CA GLU A 145 -13.56 -1.74 11.66
C GLU A 145 -12.39 -1.22 12.51
N LYS A 146 -11.27 -1.93 12.52
CA LYS A 146 -10.06 -1.50 13.23
C LYS A 146 -9.37 -0.33 12.53
N ILE A 147 -9.41 -0.30 11.19
CA ILE A 147 -8.90 0.80 10.38
C ILE A 147 -9.76 2.06 10.62
N ASP A 148 -11.10 1.93 10.59
CA ASP A 148 -12.02 3.04 10.87
C ASP A 148 -11.80 3.61 12.27
N ASP A 149 -11.77 2.72 13.28
CA ASP A 149 -11.50 3.10 14.67
C ASP A 149 -10.15 3.79 14.87
N TYR A 150 -9.12 3.36 14.15
CA TYR A 150 -7.79 3.96 14.22
C TYR A 150 -7.77 5.35 13.59
N LEU A 151 -8.24 5.47 12.34
CA LEU A 151 -8.28 6.74 11.61
C LEU A 151 -9.12 7.80 12.32
N LYS A 152 -10.20 7.38 13.01
CA LYS A 152 -11.03 8.27 13.84
C LYS A 152 -10.30 8.85 15.05
N LYS A 153 -9.34 8.13 15.63
CA LYS A 153 -8.73 8.45 16.94
C LYS A 153 -7.29 8.96 16.84
N VAL A 154 -6.60 8.66 15.74
CA VAL A 154 -5.20 9.02 15.60
C VAL A 154 -5.01 10.54 15.60
N ASN A 155 -4.05 11.01 16.39
CA ASN A 155 -3.71 12.43 16.52
C ASN A 155 -2.21 12.71 16.40
N LYS A 156 -1.45 11.71 16.04
CA LYS A 156 0.00 11.76 15.78
C LYS A 156 0.28 11.51 14.30
N PRO A 157 1.45 11.90 13.80
CA PRO A 157 1.89 11.44 12.48
C PRO A 157 1.89 9.93 12.41
N PHE A 158 1.38 9.36 11.31
CA PHE A 158 1.27 7.92 11.17
C PHE A 158 1.67 7.41 9.79
N CYS A 159 2.12 6.16 9.77
CA CYS A 159 2.25 5.34 8.57
C CYS A 159 1.32 4.13 8.73
N LEU A 160 0.22 4.12 8.00
CA LEU A 160 -0.76 3.03 7.99
C LEU A 160 -0.54 2.17 6.75
N ILE A 161 -0.03 0.96 6.94
CA ILE A 161 0.13 -0.04 5.88
C ILE A 161 -1.09 -0.94 5.91
N ILE A 162 -1.88 -0.91 4.84
CA ILE A 162 -3.07 -1.72 4.64
C ILE A 162 -2.72 -2.81 3.63
N ALA A 163 -2.41 -3.98 4.14
CA ALA A 163 -1.93 -5.10 3.35
C ALA A 163 -3.04 -6.12 3.12
N SER A 164 -3.68 -6.04 1.97
CA SER A 164 -4.73 -6.96 1.55
C SER A 164 -4.20 -8.39 1.37
N ASP A 165 -5.09 -9.37 1.42
CA ASP A 165 -4.86 -10.75 1.03
C ASP A 165 -5.49 -11.04 -0.34
N TYR A 166 -6.08 -10.03 -0.96
CA TYR A 166 -6.63 -10.06 -2.29
C TYR A 166 -5.66 -9.43 -3.31
N PRO A 167 -5.68 -9.88 -4.56
CA PRO A 167 -6.50 -10.94 -5.15
C PRO A 167 -5.93 -12.36 -5.02
N HIS A 168 -4.92 -12.60 -4.16
CA HIS A 168 -4.37 -13.95 -3.91
C HIS A 168 -5.47 -15.01 -3.71
N GLY A 169 -5.20 -16.26 -4.07
CA GLY A 169 -6.13 -17.37 -3.84
C GLY A 169 -6.51 -17.61 -2.37
N PRO A 170 -7.59 -18.34 -2.09
CA PRO A 170 -8.40 -19.12 -3.02
C PRO A 170 -9.33 -18.25 -3.89
N PHE A 171 -9.59 -18.72 -5.11
CA PHE A 171 -10.45 -18.03 -6.06
C PHE A 171 -11.89 -18.55 -5.98
N PRO A 172 -12.92 -17.68 -5.92
CA PRO A 172 -14.30 -18.10 -5.92
C PRO A 172 -14.65 -18.78 -7.26
N LYS A 173 -15.52 -19.78 -7.18
CA LYS A 173 -16.01 -20.51 -8.37
C LYS A 173 -17.13 -19.76 -9.08
N THR A 174 -17.80 -18.85 -8.36
CA THR A 174 -18.92 -18.03 -8.84
C THR A 174 -18.62 -16.57 -8.56
N GLY A 175 -19.11 -15.66 -9.39
CA GLY A 175 -18.89 -14.22 -9.26
C GLY A 175 -19.42 -13.49 -10.49
N ASN A 176 -19.04 -12.24 -10.64
CA ASN A 176 -19.48 -11.37 -11.73
C ASN A 176 -18.79 -11.65 -13.06
N TYR A 177 -17.71 -12.44 -13.04
CA TYR A 177 -16.87 -12.71 -14.22
C TYR A 177 -17.01 -14.12 -14.73
N SER A 178 -16.93 -14.27 -16.04
CA SER A 178 -16.88 -15.54 -16.78
C SER A 178 -15.66 -15.57 -17.70
N LYS A 179 -15.37 -16.69 -18.34
CA LYS A 179 -14.21 -16.80 -19.25
C LYS A 179 -14.23 -15.80 -20.42
N LYS A 180 -15.40 -15.36 -20.89
CA LYS A 180 -15.54 -14.35 -21.96
C LYS A 180 -15.17 -12.93 -21.52
N ASP A 181 -15.16 -12.69 -20.20
CA ASP A 181 -14.85 -11.39 -19.62
C ASP A 181 -13.34 -11.21 -19.37
N ILE A 182 -12.54 -12.28 -19.55
CA ILE A 182 -11.10 -12.22 -19.31
C ILE A 182 -10.39 -11.48 -20.44
N PHE A 183 -9.54 -10.52 -20.09
CA PHE A 183 -8.68 -9.82 -21.03
C PHE A 183 -7.64 -10.79 -21.61
N LYS A 184 -7.51 -10.78 -22.92
CA LYS A 184 -6.55 -11.61 -23.62
C LYS A 184 -5.17 -10.98 -23.59
N LEU A 185 -4.20 -11.72 -23.09
CA LEU A 185 -2.83 -11.26 -23.00
C LEU A 185 -2.21 -11.09 -24.41
N PRO A 186 -1.47 -10.02 -24.67
CA PRO A 186 -0.86 -9.80 -25.99
C PRO A 186 0.09 -10.91 -26.44
N TYR A 187 0.76 -11.56 -25.46
CA TYR A 187 1.74 -12.63 -25.71
C TYR A 187 1.14 -14.04 -25.66
N ASP A 188 -0.05 -14.21 -25.11
CA ASP A 188 -0.81 -15.47 -25.12
C ASP A 188 -2.32 -15.22 -25.20
N PRO A 189 -2.82 -14.87 -26.39
CA PRO A 189 -4.22 -14.51 -26.58
C PRO A 189 -5.18 -15.70 -26.42
N ASN A 190 -4.66 -16.93 -26.38
CA ASN A 190 -5.46 -18.15 -26.23
C ASN A 190 -5.51 -18.68 -24.80
N TYR A 191 -4.63 -18.19 -23.92
CA TYR A 191 -4.60 -18.62 -22.54
C TYR A 191 -5.71 -17.97 -21.73
N VAL A 192 -6.67 -18.76 -21.31
CA VAL A 192 -7.68 -18.39 -20.32
C VAL A 192 -7.69 -19.46 -19.23
N GLY A 193 -6.93 -19.27 -18.19
CA GLY A 193 -6.88 -20.16 -17.04
C GLY A 193 -8.26 -20.34 -16.40
N ASN A 194 -8.56 -21.56 -15.93
CA ASN A 194 -9.87 -21.87 -15.32
C ASN A 194 -10.16 -21.03 -14.06
N HIS A 195 -9.13 -20.53 -13.39
CA HIS A 195 -9.24 -19.73 -12.17
C HIS A 195 -9.33 -18.22 -12.44
N LYS A 196 -9.02 -17.73 -13.65
CA LYS A 196 -8.99 -16.27 -13.96
C LYS A 196 -10.31 -15.56 -13.67
N PRO A 197 -11.51 -16.08 -13.92
CA PRO A 197 -12.74 -15.42 -13.53
C PRO A 197 -12.86 -15.17 -12.03
N GLY A 198 -12.47 -16.15 -11.20
CA GLY A 198 -12.42 -15.98 -9.74
C GLY A 198 -11.32 -15.02 -9.27
N TYR A 199 -10.19 -14.99 -9.95
CA TYR A 199 -9.15 -14.01 -9.71
C TYR A 199 -9.64 -12.58 -10.00
N TYR A 200 -10.35 -12.36 -11.11
CA TYR A 200 -10.98 -11.07 -11.42
C TYR A 200 -12.03 -10.67 -10.39
N GLN A 201 -12.79 -11.65 -9.86
CA GLN A 201 -13.69 -11.38 -8.75
C GLN A 201 -12.93 -10.91 -7.50
N ASN A 202 -11.81 -11.55 -7.18
CA ASN A 202 -10.96 -11.13 -6.06
C ASN A 202 -10.37 -9.72 -6.27
N ILE A 203 -9.99 -9.34 -7.50
CA ILE A 203 -9.55 -7.98 -7.81
C ILE A 203 -10.68 -6.98 -7.56
N LYS A 204 -11.89 -7.28 -8.02
CA LYS A 204 -13.05 -6.44 -7.74
C LYS A 204 -13.30 -6.28 -6.24
N ASP A 205 -13.27 -7.39 -5.51
CA ASP A 205 -13.48 -7.38 -4.05
C ASP A 205 -12.38 -6.57 -3.33
N ASP A 206 -11.13 -6.60 -3.82
CA ASP A 206 -10.05 -5.76 -3.32
C ASP A 206 -10.27 -4.28 -3.63
N ASN A 207 -10.68 -3.96 -4.86
CA ASN A 207 -11.04 -2.61 -5.24
C ASN A 207 -12.19 -2.05 -4.39
N ASP A 208 -13.18 -2.86 -4.05
CA ASP A 208 -14.27 -2.46 -3.14
C ASP A 208 -13.75 -2.20 -1.71
N GLN A 209 -12.78 -2.98 -1.21
CA GLN A 209 -12.12 -2.71 0.08
C GLN A 209 -11.32 -1.41 0.04
N LEU A 210 -10.58 -1.17 -1.04
CA LEU A 210 -9.86 0.09 -1.25
C LEU A 210 -10.81 1.29 -1.22
N GLY A 211 -11.96 1.20 -1.90
CA GLY A 211 -12.98 2.26 -1.89
C GLY A 211 -13.42 2.60 -0.47
N LYS A 212 -13.71 1.61 0.37
CA LYS A 212 -14.07 1.83 1.78
C LYS A 212 -12.95 2.50 2.57
N VAL A 213 -11.68 2.17 2.30
CA VAL A 213 -10.54 2.82 2.95
C VAL A 213 -10.45 4.29 2.53
N LEU A 214 -10.62 4.59 1.25
CA LEU A 214 -10.61 5.98 0.75
C LEU A 214 -11.74 6.81 1.39
N GLU A 215 -12.95 6.25 1.49
CA GLU A 215 -14.07 6.87 2.20
C GLU A 215 -13.76 7.16 3.68
N MET A 216 -13.07 6.26 4.38
CA MET A 216 -12.65 6.47 5.77
C MET A 216 -11.60 7.59 5.88
N VAL A 217 -10.62 7.64 4.96
CA VAL A 217 -9.58 8.67 4.92
C VAL A 217 -10.21 10.06 4.73
N GLU A 218 -11.14 10.20 3.79
CA GLU A 218 -11.91 11.42 3.54
C GLU A 218 -12.77 11.78 4.77
N LYS A 219 -13.57 10.83 5.27
CA LYS A 219 -14.48 11.00 6.41
C LYS A 219 -13.81 11.59 7.65
N TYR A 220 -12.56 11.22 7.90
CA TYR A 220 -11.81 11.70 9.08
C TYR A 220 -10.84 12.85 8.77
N GLY A 221 -10.86 13.40 7.55
CA GLY A 221 -10.08 14.58 7.16
C GLY A 221 -8.59 14.32 7.05
N HIS A 222 -8.18 13.09 6.72
CA HIS A 222 -6.77 12.75 6.53
C HIS A 222 -6.27 12.92 5.09
N GLU A 223 -7.14 13.14 4.15
CA GLU A 223 -6.85 13.21 2.71
C GLU A 223 -5.79 14.28 2.37
N GLU A 224 -6.01 15.53 2.81
CA GLU A 224 -5.09 16.66 2.57
C GLU A 224 -3.76 16.56 3.35
N SER A 225 -3.72 15.72 4.39
CA SER A 225 -2.55 15.56 5.26
C SER A 225 -1.80 14.26 5.02
N SER A 226 -2.18 13.46 4.01
CA SER A 226 -1.62 12.14 3.76
C SER A 226 -1.08 11.98 2.35
N MET A 227 0.03 11.28 2.22
CA MET A 227 0.46 10.67 0.96
C MET A 227 -0.16 9.28 0.87
N PHE A 228 -1.05 9.06 -0.12
CA PHE A 228 -1.62 7.75 -0.39
C PHE A 228 -0.79 7.01 -1.44
N ILE A 229 -0.36 5.79 -1.13
CA ILE A 229 0.43 4.94 -2.02
C ILE A 229 -0.36 3.65 -2.25
N TYR A 230 -0.50 3.24 -3.50
CA TYR A 230 -1.03 1.92 -3.87
C TYR A 230 0.02 1.14 -4.65
N ALA A 231 0.20 -0.13 -4.31
CA ALA A 231 1.04 -1.07 -5.06
C ALA A 231 0.54 -2.51 -4.92
N SER A 232 0.94 -3.39 -5.84
CA SER A 232 0.94 -4.83 -5.60
C SER A 232 2.28 -5.26 -5.00
N ASP A 233 2.30 -6.31 -4.18
CA ASP A 233 3.57 -6.85 -3.67
C ASP A 233 4.38 -7.54 -4.78
N HIS A 234 3.70 -8.18 -5.72
CA HIS A 234 4.23 -8.68 -7.01
C HIS A 234 3.05 -9.02 -7.95
N GLY A 235 3.32 -9.51 -9.15
CA GLY A 235 2.33 -9.94 -10.14
C GLY A 235 2.65 -11.29 -10.73
#